data_eb6b45f48676f1d60cb497bc6bb620bb
#
_entry.id   eb6b45f48676f1d60cb497bc6bb620bb
#
_cell.length_a   1.000
_cell.length_b   1.000
_cell.length_c   1.000
_cell.angle_alpha   90.00
_cell.angle_beta   90.00
_cell.angle_gamma   90.00
#
_symmetry.space_group_name_H-M   'P 1'
#
loop_
_entity.id
_entity.type
_entity.pdbx_description
1 polymer ?
#
loop_
_entity_poly.entity_id
_entity_poly.type
_entity_poly.pdbx_seq_one_letter_code
_entity_poly.pdbx_strand_id
1 'polypeptide(L)'
;MSAVQRHAVVAGAGIGGLTAAVALHRHGWRVTVCERAAGPAAVGAGIVLAPNALRAFDAIGFDITGGAGRTVPAAMGLRRPDGRWLSRADTAALAARFGGPPLALHRSALADALAAALPATAIRYGVAVTAVDDADGSPVVRTAAGDLDGADLVIAADGIHSPLRRRYFPDHPGLHHSGETAWRTVLPAAANGAGAATAETWGRGERFGVVPLADGRIYLYATAVVPAGHRPADVRAELLRRYGTWHDPIPALLERIDPAAVLQHDLYDLAAPLPRFHHGRLAWLGDAAHAMTPNLGQGGCQAVEDAAVLGHLLAGTDAADVPAALAAYSAARCARTDAIRVRARRAGRVAALSHPLAVAVRDLAVRATPARAANRAVAALFDGFTLPGGMATVPGGVATRW
;
A
#
# COMPACT_ATOMS: atom_id res chain seq x y z
N MET A 1 -24.30 1.86 -34.50
CA MET A 1 -22.83 2.06 -34.48
C MET A 1 -22.35 1.56 -33.13
N SER A 2 -21.48 0.56 -33.10
CA SER A 2 -20.87 0.10 -31.82
C SER A 2 -20.03 1.25 -31.27
N ALA A 3 -20.32 1.70 -30.05
CA ALA A 3 -19.50 2.72 -29.40
C ALA A 3 -18.06 2.21 -29.36
N VAL A 4 -17.09 3.01 -29.79
CA VAL A 4 -15.67 2.67 -29.73
C VAL A 4 -15.33 2.48 -28.24
N GLN A 5 -14.88 1.27 -27.88
CA GLN A 5 -14.54 0.95 -26.50
C GLN A 5 -13.30 1.75 -26.08
N ARG A 6 -13.42 2.59 -25.05
CA ARG A 6 -12.32 3.39 -24.50
C ARG A 6 -11.17 2.51 -24.04
N HIS A 7 -9.94 2.98 -24.25
CA HIS A 7 -8.74 2.24 -23.91
C HIS A 7 -7.89 2.96 -22.85
N ALA A 8 -7.58 2.26 -21.77
CA ALA A 8 -6.65 2.70 -20.74
C ALA A 8 -5.37 1.87 -20.75
N VAL A 9 -4.23 2.55 -20.74
CA VAL A 9 -2.91 1.93 -20.56
C VAL A 9 -2.43 2.21 -19.14
N VAL A 10 -2.08 1.16 -18.40
CA VAL A 10 -1.58 1.25 -17.01
C VAL A 10 -0.11 0.86 -16.99
N ALA A 11 0.75 1.76 -16.55
CA ALA A 11 2.17 1.52 -16.37
C ALA A 11 2.44 0.97 -14.95
N GLY A 12 2.67 -0.33 -14.84
CA GLY A 12 2.97 -1.07 -13.61
C GLY A 12 1.83 -1.97 -13.13
N ALA A 13 2.17 -3.25 -12.90
CA ALA A 13 1.28 -4.27 -12.32
C ALA A 13 1.43 -4.41 -10.79
N GLY A 14 1.75 -3.32 -10.09
CA GLY A 14 1.65 -3.24 -8.64
C GLY A 14 0.19 -3.22 -8.17
N ILE A 15 -0.04 -3.32 -6.85
CA ILE A 15 -1.40 -3.35 -6.28
C ILE A 15 -2.26 -2.18 -6.78
N GLY A 16 -1.72 -0.95 -6.78
CA GLY A 16 -2.46 0.23 -7.26
C GLY A 16 -2.82 0.14 -8.74
N GLY A 17 -1.86 -0.25 -9.60
CA GLY A 17 -2.08 -0.38 -11.04
C GLY A 17 -3.10 -1.48 -11.39
N LEU A 18 -2.98 -2.66 -10.76
CA LEU A 18 -3.95 -3.75 -10.94
C LEU A 18 -5.33 -3.36 -10.43
N THR A 19 -5.42 -2.68 -9.28
CA THR A 19 -6.71 -2.21 -8.75
C THR A 19 -7.37 -1.20 -9.69
N ALA A 20 -6.59 -0.26 -10.24
CA ALA A 20 -7.09 0.70 -11.24
C ALA A 20 -7.55 0.01 -12.52
N ALA A 21 -6.78 -0.97 -12.99
CA ALA A 21 -7.14 -1.79 -14.14
C ALA A 21 -8.48 -2.52 -13.94
N VAL A 22 -8.67 -3.16 -12.76
CA VAL A 22 -9.92 -3.83 -12.40
C VAL A 22 -11.08 -2.82 -12.34
N ALA A 23 -10.89 -1.67 -11.68
CA ALA A 23 -11.91 -0.64 -11.57
C ALA A 23 -12.37 -0.16 -12.95
N LEU A 24 -11.44 0.17 -13.84
CA LEU A 24 -11.75 0.62 -15.21
C LEU A 24 -12.38 -0.48 -16.06
N HIS A 25 -11.86 -1.71 -15.98
CA HIS A 25 -12.42 -2.85 -16.72
C HIS A 25 -13.90 -3.07 -16.38
N ARG A 26 -14.24 -2.98 -15.09
CA ARG A 26 -15.64 -3.10 -14.62
C ARG A 26 -16.55 -1.97 -15.11
N HIS A 27 -16.00 -0.84 -15.48
CA HIS A 27 -16.70 0.27 -16.12
C HIS A 27 -16.62 0.24 -17.66
N GLY A 28 -16.28 -0.93 -18.25
CA GLY A 28 -16.33 -1.16 -19.69
C GLY A 28 -15.13 -0.66 -20.48
N TRP A 29 -14.04 -0.22 -19.81
CA TRP A 29 -12.82 0.14 -20.49
C TRP A 29 -12.06 -1.10 -20.98
N ARG A 30 -11.49 -1.04 -22.15
CA ARG A 30 -10.41 -1.92 -22.55
C ARG A 30 -9.16 -1.49 -21.78
N VAL A 31 -8.46 -2.44 -21.14
CA VAL A 31 -7.30 -2.14 -20.31
C VAL A 31 -6.09 -2.90 -20.82
N THR A 32 -4.94 -2.22 -20.88
CA THR A 32 -3.62 -2.82 -21.09
C THR A 32 -2.72 -2.43 -19.93
N VAL A 33 -2.25 -3.41 -19.16
CA VAL A 33 -1.29 -3.20 -18.07
C VAL A 33 0.09 -3.58 -18.57
N CYS A 34 1.04 -2.65 -18.52
CA CYS A 34 2.44 -2.88 -18.91
C CYS A 34 3.30 -3.03 -17.64
N GLU A 35 3.92 -4.19 -17.47
CA GLU A 35 4.78 -4.48 -16.32
C GLU A 35 6.20 -4.80 -16.79
N ARG A 36 7.19 -4.10 -16.21
CA ARG A 36 8.60 -4.26 -16.57
C ARG A 36 9.20 -5.62 -16.15
N ALA A 37 8.68 -6.22 -15.08
CA ALA A 37 9.11 -7.55 -14.66
C ALA A 37 8.68 -8.59 -15.70
N ALA A 38 9.49 -9.64 -15.89
CA ALA A 38 9.24 -10.71 -16.85
C ALA A 38 8.03 -11.61 -16.47
N GLY A 39 7.51 -11.48 -15.26
CA GLY A 39 6.38 -12.26 -14.77
C GLY A 39 5.89 -11.76 -13.41
N PRO A 40 4.87 -12.42 -12.83
CA PRO A 40 4.39 -12.14 -11.49
C PRO A 40 5.51 -12.21 -10.45
N ALA A 41 5.45 -11.38 -9.41
CA ALA A 41 6.45 -11.38 -8.35
C ALA A 41 6.42 -12.71 -7.56
N ALA A 42 7.48 -13.51 -7.67
CA ALA A 42 7.60 -14.78 -6.96
C ALA A 42 7.85 -14.61 -5.45
N VAL A 43 8.47 -13.50 -5.04
CA VAL A 43 8.79 -13.19 -3.65
C VAL A 43 8.01 -11.95 -3.22
N GLY A 44 7.35 -12.03 -2.09
CA GLY A 44 6.53 -10.93 -1.59
C GLY A 44 6.59 -10.81 -0.07
N ALA A 45 6.28 -9.63 0.42
CA ALA A 45 6.02 -9.35 1.81
C ALA A 45 4.53 -9.54 2.12
N GLY A 46 4.17 -9.53 3.40
CA GLY A 46 2.78 -9.34 3.80
C GLY A 46 2.29 -7.93 3.48
N ILE A 47 1.00 -7.81 3.32
CA ILE A 47 0.29 -6.52 3.25
C ILE A 47 -0.89 -6.55 4.21
N VAL A 48 -1.14 -5.44 4.89
CA VAL A 48 -2.30 -5.26 5.75
C VAL A 48 -3.24 -4.26 5.08
N LEU A 49 -4.40 -4.74 4.70
CA LEU A 49 -5.47 -3.91 4.15
C LEU A 49 -6.31 -3.37 5.30
N ALA A 50 -6.21 -2.08 5.53
CA ALA A 50 -7.02 -1.39 6.53
C ALA A 50 -8.47 -1.21 6.03
N PRO A 51 -9.43 -0.92 6.92
CA PRO A 51 -10.85 -0.80 6.57
C PRO A 51 -11.15 0.18 5.43
N ASN A 52 -10.39 1.26 5.29
CA ASN A 52 -10.53 2.21 4.17
C ASN A 52 -10.23 1.55 2.81
N ALA A 53 -9.18 0.72 2.73
CA ALA A 53 -8.87 -0.01 1.50
C ALA A 53 -9.91 -1.09 1.19
N LEU A 54 -10.45 -1.76 2.21
CA LEU A 54 -11.50 -2.75 2.04
C LEU A 54 -12.78 -2.12 1.49
N ARG A 55 -13.20 -0.97 2.05
CA ARG A 55 -14.32 -0.20 1.49
C ARG A 55 -14.06 0.30 0.06
N ALA A 56 -12.81 0.62 -0.27
CA ALA A 56 -12.46 1.01 -1.62
C ALA A 56 -12.54 -0.18 -2.61
N PHE A 57 -12.17 -1.40 -2.18
CA PHE A 57 -12.42 -2.61 -2.95
C PHE A 57 -13.91 -2.90 -3.11
N ASP A 58 -14.70 -2.76 -2.05
CA ASP A 58 -16.16 -2.90 -2.10
C ASP A 58 -16.76 -1.91 -3.10
N ALA A 59 -16.30 -0.66 -3.10
CA ALA A 59 -16.78 0.40 -4.01
C ALA A 59 -16.53 0.10 -5.48
N ILE A 60 -15.47 -0.64 -5.81
CA ILE A 60 -15.24 -1.14 -7.19
C ILE A 60 -15.84 -2.52 -7.43
N GLY A 61 -16.59 -3.06 -6.46
CA GLY A 61 -17.22 -4.38 -6.52
C GLY A 61 -16.24 -5.55 -6.48
N PHE A 62 -15.03 -5.39 -5.93
CA PHE A 62 -14.01 -6.44 -5.86
C PHE A 62 -13.97 -7.07 -4.46
N ASP A 63 -14.46 -8.31 -4.33
CA ASP A 63 -14.38 -9.06 -3.08
C ASP A 63 -13.04 -9.78 -2.96
N ILE A 64 -12.14 -9.22 -2.12
CA ILE A 64 -10.84 -9.82 -1.83
C ILE A 64 -10.93 -10.97 -0.82
N THR A 65 -12.03 -11.08 -0.10
CA THR A 65 -12.21 -12.12 0.92
C THR A 65 -12.68 -13.45 0.33
N GLY A 66 -13.22 -13.46 -0.90
CA GLY A 66 -13.84 -14.61 -1.53
C GLY A 66 -15.03 -15.15 -0.71
N GLY A 67 -15.69 -14.28 0.07
CA GLY A 67 -16.76 -14.66 0.99
C GLY A 67 -16.26 -15.22 2.33
N ALA A 68 -14.96 -15.39 2.55
CA ALA A 68 -14.42 -15.83 3.83
C ALA A 68 -14.49 -14.71 4.88
N GLY A 69 -14.93 -15.03 6.07
CA GLY A 69 -14.95 -14.09 7.18
C GLY A 69 -13.54 -13.66 7.61
N ARG A 70 -13.41 -12.43 8.07
CA ARG A 70 -12.16 -11.91 8.62
C ARG A 70 -12.05 -12.20 10.11
N THR A 71 -10.93 -12.79 10.55
CA THR A 71 -10.70 -13.09 11.96
C THR A 71 -10.21 -11.84 12.69
N VAL A 72 -10.88 -11.48 13.77
CA VAL A 72 -10.42 -10.39 14.66
C VAL A 72 -9.19 -10.87 15.42
N PRO A 73 -8.03 -10.18 15.33
CA PRO A 73 -6.86 -10.55 16.13
C PRO A 73 -7.16 -10.51 17.62
N ALA A 74 -6.71 -11.51 18.36
CA ALA A 74 -6.89 -11.57 19.82
C ALA A 74 -6.23 -10.41 20.56
N ALA A 75 -5.13 -9.87 20.01
CA ALA A 75 -4.46 -8.68 20.51
C ALA A 75 -3.75 -7.96 19.36
N MET A 76 -3.78 -6.64 19.39
CA MET A 76 -3.04 -5.77 18.48
C MET A 76 -2.49 -4.56 19.26
N GLY A 77 -1.26 -4.16 18.99
CA GLY A 77 -0.72 -2.97 19.62
C GLY A 77 0.81 -2.89 19.61
N LEU A 78 1.34 -2.07 20.51
CA LEU A 78 2.76 -1.78 20.64
C LEU A 78 3.33 -2.41 21.90
N ARG A 79 4.52 -3.02 21.78
CA ARG A 79 5.28 -3.60 22.88
C ARG A 79 6.67 -2.96 23.02
N ARG A 80 7.30 -3.20 24.15
CA ARG A 80 8.73 -2.96 24.38
C ARG A 80 9.54 -4.25 24.10
N PRO A 81 10.88 -4.17 23.96
CA PRO A 81 11.74 -5.34 23.83
C PRO A 81 11.62 -6.35 24.96
N ASP A 82 11.24 -5.91 26.17
CA ASP A 82 10.97 -6.77 27.34
C ASP A 82 9.57 -7.44 27.31
N GLY A 83 8.80 -7.25 26.24
CA GLY A 83 7.47 -7.82 26.05
C GLY A 83 6.31 -7.04 26.70
N ARG A 84 6.60 -6.03 27.53
CA ARG A 84 5.57 -5.21 28.17
C ARG A 84 4.83 -4.38 27.11
N TRP A 85 3.50 -4.31 27.24
CA TRP A 85 2.70 -3.48 26.37
C TRP A 85 2.91 -1.98 26.64
N LEU A 86 3.13 -1.23 25.59
CA LEU A 86 3.06 0.22 25.56
C LEU A 86 1.62 0.69 25.29
N SER A 87 0.94 0.02 24.36
CA SER A 87 -0.43 0.31 23.98
C SER A 87 -1.10 -0.97 23.47
N ARG A 88 -2.42 -1.08 23.72
CA ARG A 88 -3.27 -2.14 23.13
C ARG A 88 -4.43 -1.50 22.43
N ALA A 89 -4.75 -1.94 21.22
CA ALA A 89 -5.94 -1.56 20.52
C ALA A 89 -7.14 -2.38 21.01
N ASP A 90 -8.29 -1.74 21.11
CA ASP A 90 -9.55 -2.44 21.25
C ASP A 90 -9.97 -2.96 19.85
N THR A 91 -9.53 -4.19 19.55
CA THR A 91 -9.76 -4.82 18.25
C THR A 91 -11.22 -5.07 17.97
N ALA A 92 -12.01 -5.36 18.99
CA ALA A 92 -13.46 -5.59 18.87
C ALA A 92 -14.20 -4.30 18.55
N ALA A 93 -13.90 -3.21 19.28
CA ALA A 93 -14.52 -1.90 19.02
C ALA A 93 -14.13 -1.35 17.63
N LEU A 94 -12.88 -1.55 17.19
CA LEU A 94 -12.46 -1.16 15.84
C LEU A 94 -13.16 -2.00 14.78
N ALA A 95 -13.25 -3.30 14.96
CA ALA A 95 -13.94 -4.18 14.03
C ALA A 95 -15.44 -3.85 13.92
N ALA A 96 -16.11 -3.60 15.06
CA ALA A 96 -17.52 -3.19 15.08
C ALA A 96 -17.75 -1.86 14.35
N ARG A 97 -16.86 -0.88 14.56
CA ARG A 97 -16.96 0.44 13.92
C ARG A 97 -16.77 0.40 12.41
N PHE A 98 -15.88 -0.44 11.91
CA PHE A 98 -15.46 -0.43 10.51
C PHE A 98 -15.95 -1.65 9.70
N GLY A 99 -16.92 -2.41 10.22
CA GLY A 99 -17.49 -3.57 9.53
C GLY A 99 -16.55 -4.78 9.47
N GLY A 100 -15.54 -4.82 10.34
CA GLY A 100 -14.59 -5.93 10.45
C GLY A 100 -13.14 -5.48 10.67
N PRO A 101 -12.25 -6.43 11.03
CA PRO A 101 -10.85 -6.17 11.25
C PRO A 101 -10.09 -5.87 9.94
N PRO A 102 -8.89 -5.28 10.01
CA PRO A 102 -7.96 -5.27 8.88
C PRO A 102 -7.70 -6.68 8.36
N LEU A 103 -7.44 -6.81 7.05
CA LEU A 103 -7.12 -8.08 6.41
C LEU A 103 -5.62 -8.13 6.12
N ALA A 104 -4.92 -9.08 6.73
CA ALA A 104 -3.50 -9.33 6.47
C ALA A 104 -3.35 -10.53 5.54
N LEU A 105 -2.67 -10.34 4.40
CA LEU A 105 -2.44 -11.39 3.41
C LEU A 105 -1.07 -11.23 2.72
N HIS A 106 -0.68 -12.25 1.98
CA HIS A 106 0.52 -12.17 1.17
C HIS A 106 0.29 -11.23 -0.02
N ARG A 107 1.24 -10.34 -0.28
CA ARG A 107 1.09 -9.33 -1.34
C ARG A 107 0.91 -9.94 -2.73
N SER A 108 1.56 -11.07 -3.02
CA SER A 108 1.36 -11.78 -4.29
C SER A 108 -0.07 -12.32 -4.40
N ALA A 109 -0.64 -12.89 -3.33
CA ALA A 109 -2.01 -13.40 -3.37
C ALA A 109 -3.04 -12.31 -3.71
N LEU A 110 -2.82 -11.07 -3.20
CA LEU A 110 -3.65 -9.93 -3.60
C LEU A 110 -3.43 -9.57 -5.07
N ALA A 111 -2.18 -9.55 -5.53
CA ALA A 111 -1.86 -9.25 -6.93
C ALA A 111 -2.44 -10.30 -7.88
N ASP A 112 -2.33 -11.58 -7.53
CA ASP A 112 -2.86 -12.69 -8.32
C ASP A 112 -4.40 -12.63 -8.40
N ALA A 113 -5.07 -12.34 -7.28
CA ALA A 113 -6.52 -12.16 -7.26
C ALA A 113 -6.99 -10.99 -8.14
N LEU A 114 -6.26 -9.86 -8.10
CA LEU A 114 -6.55 -8.72 -8.96
C LEU A 114 -6.27 -9.03 -10.43
N ALA A 115 -5.18 -9.72 -10.74
CA ALA A 115 -4.86 -10.13 -12.10
C ALA A 115 -5.90 -11.11 -12.66
N ALA A 116 -6.39 -12.04 -11.85
CA ALA A 116 -7.43 -13.00 -12.24
C ALA A 116 -8.80 -12.33 -12.52
N ALA A 117 -9.03 -11.12 -12.04
CA ALA A 117 -10.23 -10.33 -12.34
C ALA A 117 -10.16 -9.58 -13.68
N LEU A 118 -9.05 -9.69 -14.40
CA LEU A 118 -8.81 -9.07 -15.70
C LEU A 118 -8.79 -10.13 -16.81
N PRO A 119 -9.06 -9.76 -18.07
CA PRO A 119 -8.81 -10.65 -19.21
C PRO A 119 -7.34 -11.11 -19.24
N ALA A 120 -7.10 -12.37 -19.59
CA ALA A 120 -5.75 -12.95 -19.62
C ALA A 120 -4.76 -12.17 -20.51
N THR A 121 -5.23 -11.47 -21.51
CA THR A 121 -4.43 -10.64 -22.43
C THR A 121 -4.21 -9.21 -21.94
N ALA A 122 -4.81 -8.81 -20.83
CA ALA A 122 -4.72 -7.44 -20.33
C ALA A 122 -3.34 -7.09 -19.78
N ILE A 123 -2.59 -8.06 -19.23
CA ILE A 123 -1.28 -7.81 -18.60
C ILE A 123 -0.16 -8.23 -19.55
N ARG A 124 0.73 -7.29 -19.83
CA ARG A 124 1.92 -7.49 -20.67
C ARG A 124 3.15 -7.41 -19.78
N TYR A 125 3.72 -8.55 -19.45
CA TYR A 125 4.97 -8.67 -18.71
C TYR A 125 6.18 -8.42 -19.62
N GLY A 126 7.30 -7.97 -19.03
CA GLY A 126 8.52 -7.61 -19.76
C GLY A 126 8.42 -6.29 -20.53
N VAL A 127 7.34 -5.51 -20.34
CA VAL A 127 7.09 -4.25 -21.05
C VAL A 127 7.22 -3.08 -20.09
N ALA A 128 8.34 -2.36 -20.17
CA ALA A 128 8.57 -1.14 -19.41
C ALA A 128 8.04 0.09 -20.16
N VAL A 129 7.14 0.84 -19.54
CA VAL A 129 6.76 2.18 -20.03
C VAL A 129 7.87 3.16 -19.66
N THR A 130 8.41 3.85 -20.65
CA THR A 130 9.54 4.79 -20.48
C THR A 130 9.12 6.23 -20.60
N ALA A 131 8.11 6.53 -21.44
CA ALA A 131 7.56 7.87 -21.63
C ALA A 131 6.11 7.81 -22.08
N VAL A 132 5.44 8.94 -21.95
CA VAL A 132 4.15 9.22 -22.58
C VAL A 132 4.32 10.51 -23.33
N ASP A 133 3.97 10.53 -24.59
CA ASP A 133 3.97 11.73 -25.43
C ASP A 133 2.52 12.12 -25.72
N ASP A 134 2.31 13.40 -26.06
CA ASP A 134 1.00 13.97 -26.41
C ASP A 134 -0.12 13.65 -25.39
N ALA A 135 0.19 13.75 -24.09
CA ALA A 135 -0.79 13.45 -23.04
C ALA A 135 -2.02 14.38 -23.04
N ASP A 136 -1.91 15.56 -23.63
CA ASP A 136 -3.00 16.53 -23.78
C ASP A 136 -3.92 16.22 -24.98
N GLY A 137 -3.41 15.48 -25.99
CA GLY A 137 -4.14 15.08 -27.19
C GLY A 137 -4.49 13.58 -27.18
N SER A 138 -3.77 12.82 -28.02
CA SER A 138 -3.89 11.36 -28.13
C SER A 138 -2.63 10.70 -27.57
N PRO A 139 -2.63 10.25 -26.32
CA PRO A 139 -1.44 9.72 -25.67
C PRO A 139 -0.77 8.59 -26.47
N VAL A 140 0.53 8.73 -26.70
CA VAL A 140 1.39 7.70 -27.26
C VAL A 140 2.27 7.17 -26.15
N VAL A 141 2.08 5.90 -25.77
CA VAL A 141 2.85 5.27 -24.69
C VAL A 141 4.10 4.62 -25.25
N ARG A 142 5.27 5.15 -24.91
CA ARG A 142 6.56 4.64 -25.35
C ARG A 142 7.00 3.47 -24.47
N THR A 143 7.31 2.37 -25.11
CA THR A 143 7.86 1.20 -24.42
C THR A 143 9.10 0.66 -25.13
N ALA A 144 9.91 -0.13 -24.44
CA ALA A 144 11.06 -0.80 -25.07
C ALA A 144 10.66 -1.84 -26.14
N ALA A 145 9.41 -2.32 -26.12
CA ALA A 145 8.86 -3.30 -27.04
C ALA A 145 8.10 -2.67 -28.24
N GLY A 146 8.12 -1.34 -28.36
CA GLY A 146 7.39 -0.56 -29.35
C GLY A 146 6.32 0.33 -28.70
N ASP A 147 5.74 1.21 -29.49
CA ASP A 147 4.77 2.21 -29.03
C ASP A 147 3.36 1.61 -28.93
N LEU A 148 2.57 2.13 -28.01
CA LEU A 148 1.15 1.84 -27.88
C LEU A 148 0.37 3.10 -28.15
N ASP A 149 -0.32 3.09 -29.31
CA ASP A 149 -1.18 4.18 -29.76
C ASP A 149 -2.64 3.94 -29.38
N GLY A 150 -3.46 4.98 -29.49
CA GLY A 150 -4.91 4.91 -29.30
C GLY A 150 -5.32 4.69 -27.84
N ALA A 151 -4.54 5.18 -26.91
CA ALA A 151 -4.95 5.28 -25.52
C ALA A 151 -5.81 6.53 -25.30
N ASP A 152 -6.95 6.38 -24.64
CA ASP A 152 -7.78 7.50 -24.16
C ASP A 152 -7.33 7.99 -22.77
N LEU A 153 -6.61 7.13 -22.04
CA LEU A 153 -6.12 7.36 -20.69
C LEU A 153 -4.83 6.60 -20.45
N VAL A 154 -3.87 7.23 -19.78
CA VAL A 154 -2.67 6.55 -19.26
C VAL A 154 -2.62 6.71 -17.75
N ILE A 155 -2.32 5.62 -17.05
CA ILE A 155 -2.13 5.61 -15.59
C ILE A 155 -0.69 5.26 -15.28
N ALA A 156 0.04 6.18 -14.67
CA ALA A 156 1.36 5.97 -14.12
C ALA A 156 1.25 5.37 -12.71
N ALA A 157 1.34 4.03 -12.62
CA ALA A 157 1.43 3.24 -11.40
C ALA A 157 2.81 2.57 -11.27
N ASP A 158 3.83 3.22 -11.80
CA ASP A 158 5.21 2.76 -12.03
C ASP A 158 6.11 2.86 -10.79
N GLY A 159 5.49 3.09 -9.63
CA GLY A 159 6.09 2.94 -8.32
C GLY A 159 6.95 4.12 -7.87
N ILE A 160 7.65 3.92 -6.75
CA ILE A 160 8.40 4.97 -6.06
C ILE A 160 9.49 5.63 -6.92
N HIS A 161 10.07 4.89 -7.87
CA HIS A 161 11.08 5.37 -8.80
C HIS A 161 10.52 5.80 -10.15
N SER A 162 9.26 6.18 -10.22
CA SER A 162 8.52 6.55 -11.45
C SER A 162 9.34 7.41 -12.42
N PRO A 163 9.68 6.91 -13.62
CA PRO A 163 10.27 7.71 -14.68
C PRO A 163 9.27 8.75 -15.20
N LEU A 164 7.99 8.40 -15.26
CA LEU A 164 6.95 9.32 -15.71
C LEU A 164 6.81 10.52 -14.76
N ARG A 165 6.89 10.30 -13.43
CA ARG A 165 6.93 11.41 -12.48
C ARG A 165 8.12 12.33 -12.73
N ARG A 166 9.33 11.79 -12.89
CA ARG A 166 10.54 12.60 -13.14
C ARG A 166 10.46 13.41 -14.43
N ARG A 167 9.82 12.88 -15.45
CA ARG A 167 9.65 13.58 -16.74
C ARG A 167 8.70 14.77 -16.63
N TYR A 168 7.57 14.59 -15.93
CA TYR A 168 6.51 15.60 -15.86
C TYR A 168 6.65 16.59 -14.70
N PHE A 169 7.48 16.26 -13.71
CA PHE A 169 7.80 17.11 -12.56
C PHE A 169 9.32 17.20 -12.38
N PRO A 170 10.06 17.79 -13.34
CA PRO A 170 11.53 17.82 -13.32
C PRO A 170 12.08 18.60 -12.12
N ASP A 171 11.37 19.62 -11.63
CA ASP A 171 11.77 20.45 -10.49
C ASP A 171 11.40 19.83 -9.14
N HIS A 172 10.73 18.66 -9.14
CA HIS A 172 10.38 17.98 -7.88
C HIS A 172 11.66 17.45 -7.19
N PRO A 173 11.86 17.71 -5.87
CA PRO A 173 13.09 17.35 -5.14
C PRO A 173 13.36 15.84 -5.04
N GLY A 174 12.46 15.01 -5.57
CA GLY A 174 12.64 13.56 -5.63
C GLY A 174 12.28 12.83 -4.32
N LEU A 175 13.09 11.85 -3.97
CA LEU A 175 12.88 10.99 -2.80
C LEU A 175 13.71 11.51 -1.62
N HIS A 176 13.14 11.36 -0.43
CA HIS A 176 13.80 11.62 0.85
C HIS A 176 14.02 10.27 1.55
N HIS A 177 15.27 9.96 1.90
CA HIS A 177 15.62 8.79 2.73
C HIS A 177 15.23 9.04 4.19
N SER A 178 14.52 8.09 4.79
CA SER A 178 14.01 8.25 6.17
C SER A 178 15.09 8.07 7.26
N GLY A 179 16.27 7.58 6.90
CA GLY A 179 17.32 7.14 7.84
C GLY A 179 17.16 5.69 8.31
N GLU A 180 16.18 4.97 7.77
CA GLU A 180 15.88 3.59 8.17
C GLU A 180 15.95 2.63 6.98
N THR A 181 16.30 1.38 7.28
CA THR A 181 16.18 0.22 6.39
C THR A 181 15.16 -0.74 6.96
N ALA A 182 14.41 -1.42 6.11
CA ALA A 182 13.48 -2.48 6.49
C ALA A 182 13.86 -3.83 5.89
N TRP A 183 13.78 -4.88 6.71
CA TRP A 183 13.82 -6.29 6.32
C TRP A 183 12.41 -6.86 6.41
N ARG A 184 12.02 -7.65 5.43
CA ARG A 184 10.68 -8.26 5.37
C ARG A 184 10.78 -9.68 4.90
N THR A 185 10.05 -10.59 5.54
CA THR A 185 9.95 -11.99 5.13
C THR A 185 8.62 -12.58 5.55
N VAL A 186 8.24 -13.69 4.95
CA VAL A 186 7.05 -14.46 5.32
C VAL A 186 7.48 -15.88 5.67
N LEU A 187 7.20 -16.28 6.91
CA LEU A 187 7.44 -17.64 7.38
C LEU A 187 6.27 -18.55 7.04
N PRO A 188 6.50 -19.83 6.75
CA PRO A 188 5.45 -20.83 6.64
C PRO A 188 4.62 -20.91 7.91
N ALA A 189 3.37 -21.36 7.78
CA ALA A 189 2.49 -21.62 8.92
C ALA A 189 3.18 -22.54 9.93
N ALA A 190 3.00 -22.26 11.23
CA ALA A 190 3.51 -23.13 12.26
C ALA A 190 2.58 -24.35 12.42
N ALA A 191 3.15 -25.55 12.53
CA ALA A 191 2.39 -26.78 12.67
C ALA A 191 1.41 -26.77 13.88
N ASN A 192 1.67 -25.96 14.87
CA ASN A 192 0.91 -25.89 16.12
C ASN A 192 -0.05 -24.71 16.23
N GLY A 193 -0.37 -24.00 15.13
CA GLY A 193 -1.39 -22.95 15.11
C GLY A 193 -1.19 -21.85 16.19
N ALA A 194 0.01 -21.67 16.71
CA ALA A 194 0.29 -20.71 17.78
C ALA A 194 -0.07 -19.30 17.26
N GLY A 195 -1.23 -18.81 17.66
CA GLY A 195 -1.76 -17.50 17.34
C GLY A 195 -0.84 -16.41 17.84
N ALA A 196 0.20 -16.08 17.05
CA ALA A 196 1.03 -14.92 17.33
C ALA A 196 0.12 -13.69 17.36
N ALA A 197 0.15 -12.92 18.44
CA ALA A 197 -0.56 -11.66 18.51
C ALA A 197 0.01 -10.71 17.47
N THR A 198 -0.83 -9.97 16.76
CA THR A 198 -0.39 -8.89 15.90
C THR A 198 0.22 -7.78 16.76
N ALA A 199 1.53 -7.65 16.74
CA ALA A 199 2.22 -6.66 17.55
C ALA A 199 3.42 -6.07 16.82
N GLU A 200 3.66 -4.79 17.06
CA GLU A 200 4.92 -4.14 16.74
C GLU A 200 5.68 -3.85 18.02
N THR A 201 6.94 -4.22 18.09
CA THR A 201 7.81 -3.99 19.23
C THR A 201 8.77 -2.86 18.91
N TRP A 202 8.82 -1.84 19.76
CA TRP A 202 9.63 -0.63 19.60
C TRP A 202 10.83 -0.66 20.57
N GLY A 203 12.03 -0.70 19.99
CA GLY A 203 13.29 -0.56 20.68
C GLY A 203 13.87 0.86 20.60
N ARG A 204 15.20 0.91 20.56
CA ARG A 204 16.01 2.15 20.46
C ARG A 204 16.46 2.32 19.01
N GLY A 205 15.67 3.02 18.20
CA GLY A 205 15.91 3.16 16.77
C GLY A 205 15.65 1.88 15.96
N GLU A 206 14.94 0.93 16.54
CA GLU A 206 14.69 -0.39 15.99
C GLU A 206 13.24 -0.80 16.25
N ARG A 207 12.64 -1.52 15.30
CA ARG A 207 11.29 -2.04 15.43
C ARG A 207 11.20 -3.44 14.84
N PHE A 208 10.32 -4.25 15.42
CA PHE A 208 10.02 -5.58 14.92
C PHE A 208 8.51 -5.84 14.94
N GLY A 209 7.96 -6.22 13.81
CA GLY A 209 6.54 -6.52 13.68
C GLY A 209 6.29 -7.99 13.35
N VAL A 210 5.27 -8.55 14.01
CA VAL A 210 4.77 -9.90 13.78
C VAL A 210 3.32 -9.80 13.36
N VAL A 211 2.98 -10.29 12.17
CA VAL A 211 1.64 -10.19 11.60
C VAL A 211 1.21 -11.56 11.06
N PRO A 212 0.29 -12.26 11.74
CA PRO A 212 -0.33 -13.46 11.19
C PRO A 212 -1.12 -13.11 9.92
N LEU A 213 -0.91 -13.89 8.85
CA LEU A 213 -1.64 -13.77 7.60
C LEU A 213 -2.90 -14.65 7.61
N ALA A 214 -3.86 -14.33 6.75
CA ALA A 214 -5.13 -15.05 6.65
C ALA A 214 -4.98 -16.54 6.28
N ASP A 215 -3.89 -16.90 5.61
CA ASP A 215 -3.56 -18.27 5.20
C ASP A 215 -2.71 -19.05 6.24
N GLY A 216 -2.54 -18.50 7.45
CA GLY A 216 -1.79 -19.10 8.54
C GLY A 216 -0.27 -18.88 8.48
N ARG A 217 0.26 -18.28 7.42
CA ARG A 217 1.66 -17.83 7.37
C ARG A 217 1.89 -16.65 8.32
N ILE A 218 3.15 -16.33 8.61
CA ILE A 218 3.50 -15.22 9.50
C ILE A 218 4.38 -14.24 8.73
N TYR A 219 3.88 -13.03 8.56
CA TYR A 219 4.67 -11.92 8.02
C TYR A 219 5.48 -11.27 9.13
N LEU A 220 6.78 -11.15 8.90
CA LEU A 220 7.73 -10.47 9.77
C LEU A 220 8.28 -9.24 9.05
N TYR A 221 8.40 -8.14 9.78
CA TYR A 221 9.18 -7.00 9.35
C TYR A 221 10.03 -6.47 10.49
N ALA A 222 11.21 -6.03 10.17
CA ALA A 222 12.13 -5.37 11.07
C ALA A 222 12.58 -4.05 10.45
N THR A 223 12.80 -3.01 11.25
CA THR A 223 13.40 -1.75 10.80
C THR A 223 14.47 -1.30 11.77
N ALA A 224 15.54 -0.72 11.23
CA ALA A 224 16.59 -0.10 12.03
C ALA A 224 17.08 1.19 11.40
N VAL A 225 17.52 2.11 12.26
CA VAL A 225 18.25 3.31 11.84
C VAL A 225 19.65 2.90 11.43
N VAL A 226 19.91 2.93 10.13
CA VAL A 226 21.20 2.61 9.51
C VAL A 226 21.42 3.50 8.29
N PRO A 227 22.68 3.71 7.86
CA PRO A 227 22.97 4.45 6.64
C PRO A 227 22.30 3.83 5.40
N ALA A 228 21.96 4.66 4.43
CA ALA A 228 21.45 4.20 3.15
C ALA A 228 22.46 3.24 2.48
N GLY A 229 21.95 2.19 1.85
CA GLY A 229 22.79 1.19 1.20
C GLY A 229 23.44 0.18 2.14
N HIS A 230 23.14 0.22 3.44
CA HIS A 230 23.62 -0.81 4.37
C HIS A 230 23.12 -2.21 3.94
N ARG A 231 24.06 -3.13 3.71
CA ARG A 231 23.77 -4.53 3.34
C ARG A 231 24.68 -5.45 4.15
N PRO A 232 24.14 -6.15 5.17
CA PRO A 232 24.92 -7.11 5.94
C PRO A 232 25.30 -8.32 5.09
N ALA A 233 26.47 -8.89 5.34
CA ALA A 233 26.93 -10.10 4.67
C ALA A 233 26.03 -11.32 4.99
N ASP A 234 25.55 -11.40 6.24
CA ASP A 234 24.56 -12.38 6.69
C ASP A 234 23.38 -11.63 7.34
N VAL A 235 22.27 -11.60 6.62
CA VAL A 235 21.06 -10.88 7.06
C VAL A 235 20.42 -11.55 8.28
N ARG A 236 20.45 -12.88 8.41
CA ARG A 236 19.90 -13.58 9.57
C ARG A 236 20.73 -13.31 10.82
N ALA A 237 22.06 -13.38 10.70
CA ALA A 237 22.96 -13.03 11.81
C ALA A 237 22.75 -11.58 12.26
N GLU A 238 22.58 -10.64 11.33
CA GLU A 238 22.29 -9.24 11.65
C GLU A 238 20.94 -9.07 12.38
N LEU A 239 19.90 -9.75 11.94
CA LEU A 239 18.59 -9.72 12.61
C LEU A 239 18.66 -10.37 14.02
N LEU A 240 19.35 -11.49 14.17
CA LEU A 240 19.57 -12.12 15.48
C LEU A 240 20.37 -11.22 16.42
N ARG A 241 21.42 -10.55 15.92
CA ARG A 241 22.22 -9.60 16.70
C ARG A 241 21.38 -8.43 17.23
N ARG A 242 20.41 -7.93 16.44
CA ARG A 242 19.57 -6.78 16.80
C ARG A 242 18.39 -7.16 17.69
N TYR A 243 17.71 -8.24 17.37
CA TYR A 243 16.39 -8.58 17.91
C TYR A 243 16.38 -9.92 18.67
N GLY A 244 17.48 -10.69 18.65
CA GLY A 244 17.55 -12.03 19.25
C GLY A 244 17.44 -12.07 20.77
N THR A 245 17.56 -10.93 21.45
CA THR A 245 17.37 -10.79 22.91
C THR A 245 16.00 -10.19 23.27
N TRP A 246 15.15 -9.95 22.27
CA TRP A 246 13.83 -9.40 22.54
C TRP A 246 12.88 -10.52 23.02
N HIS A 247 11.71 -10.13 23.47
CA HIS A 247 10.71 -11.05 24.02
C HIS A 247 10.25 -12.13 23.03
N ASP A 248 9.76 -13.25 23.58
CA ASP A 248 9.11 -14.29 22.79
C ASP A 248 7.87 -13.76 22.03
N PRO A 249 7.65 -14.24 20.80
CA PRO A 249 8.35 -15.33 20.11
C PRO A 249 9.46 -14.84 19.15
N ILE A 250 9.95 -13.59 19.27
CA ILE A 250 10.83 -12.97 18.25
C ILE A 250 12.10 -13.81 18.00
N PRO A 251 12.88 -14.25 19.01
CA PRO A 251 14.08 -15.04 18.77
C PRO A 251 13.80 -16.32 17.98
N ALA A 252 12.80 -17.08 18.41
CA ALA A 252 12.43 -18.33 17.76
C ALA A 252 11.91 -18.13 16.30
N LEU A 253 11.27 -17.00 16.00
CA LEU A 253 10.87 -16.66 14.64
C LEU A 253 12.07 -16.30 13.76
N LEU A 254 13.09 -15.61 14.33
CA LEU A 254 14.30 -15.23 13.61
C LEU A 254 15.12 -16.45 13.19
N GLU A 255 15.19 -17.49 14.03
CA GLU A 255 15.89 -18.74 13.72
C GLU A 255 15.27 -19.47 12.50
N ARG A 256 13.98 -19.28 12.25
CA ARG A 256 13.25 -19.89 11.13
C ARG A 256 13.39 -19.11 9.81
N ILE A 257 14.02 -17.94 9.80
CA ILE A 257 14.14 -17.12 8.60
C ILE A 257 15.07 -17.81 7.59
N ASP A 258 14.60 -17.95 6.36
CA ASP A 258 15.46 -18.19 5.20
C ASP A 258 16.08 -16.86 4.75
N PRO A 259 17.41 -16.69 4.84
CA PRO A 259 18.08 -15.46 4.42
C PRO A 259 17.81 -15.09 2.96
N ALA A 260 17.64 -16.08 2.07
CA ALA A 260 17.37 -15.85 0.66
C ALA A 260 15.97 -15.28 0.39
N ALA A 261 15.02 -15.50 1.32
CA ALA A 261 13.67 -14.98 1.24
C ALA A 261 13.50 -13.60 1.91
N VAL A 262 14.56 -13.01 2.46
CA VAL A 262 14.48 -11.70 3.09
C VAL A 262 14.59 -10.59 2.06
N LEU A 263 13.54 -9.79 1.97
CA LEU A 263 13.54 -8.54 1.20
C LEU A 263 14.11 -7.42 2.07
N GLN A 264 15.17 -6.77 1.62
CA GLN A 264 15.75 -5.61 2.28
C GLN A 264 15.63 -4.35 1.42
N HIS A 265 15.06 -3.29 1.99
CA HIS A 265 14.88 -2.01 1.32
C HIS A 265 15.14 -0.85 2.27
N ASP A 266 15.88 0.14 1.79
CA ASP A 266 15.94 1.43 2.45
C ASP A 266 14.58 2.12 2.32
N LEU A 267 14.18 2.84 3.37
CA LEU A 267 12.86 3.46 3.41
C LEU A 267 12.93 4.89 2.90
N TYR A 268 12.14 5.15 1.87
CA TYR A 268 12.01 6.46 1.24
C TYR A 268 10.54 6.91 1.25
N ASP A 269 10.36 8.23 1.19
CA ASP A 269 9.10 8.86 0.83
C ASP A 269 9.36 10.02 -0.14
N LEU A 270 8.31 10.62 -0.71
CA LEU A 270 8.48 11.83 -1.49
C LEU A 270 8.93 12.99 -0.60
N ALA A 271 9.96 13.71 -1.02
CA ALA A 271 10.49 14.86 -0.27
C ALA A 271 9.44 15.98 -0.13
N ALA A 272 8.63 16.19 -1.16
CA ALA A 272 7.51 17.12 -1.19
C ALA A 272 6.27 16.46 -1.83
N PRO A 273 5.04 16.99 -1.63
CA PRO A 273 3.89 16.53 -2.38
C PRO A 273 3.99 16.91 -3.85
N LEU A 274 3.36 16.12 -4.74
CA LEU A 274 3.13 16.56 -6.10
C LEU A 274 2.04 17.64 -6.12
N PRO A 275 2.17 18.66 -6.99
CA PRO A 275 1.19 19.75 -7.09
C PRO A 275 -0.17 19.26 -7.64
N ARG A 276 -0.15 18.18 -8.42
CA ARG A 276 -1.32 17.54 -9.02
C ARG A 276 -1.01 16.07 -9.36
N PHE A 277 -2.04 15.25 -9.50
CA PHE A 277 -1.92 13.83 -9.87
C PHE A 277 -2.37 13.56 -11.31
N HIS A 278 -2.40 14.58 -12.17
CA HIS A 278 -2.72 14.44 -13.58
C HIS A 278 -1.99 15.46 -14.47
N HIS A 279 -1.92 15.14 -15.74
CA HIS A 279 -1.53 16.05 -16.83
C HIS A 279 -2.24 15.57 -18.10
N GLY A 280 -3.15 16.40 -18.63
CA GLY A 280 -3.99 15.98 -19.75
C GLY A 280 -4.71 14.67 -19.45
N ARG A 281 -4.39 13.63 -20.24
CA ARG A 281 -4.93 12.26 -20.14
C ARG A 281 -4.03 11.29 -19.37
N LEU A 282 -3.01 11.78 -18.69
CA LEU A 282 -2.09 11.01 -17.85
C LEU A 282 -2.42 11.26 -16.38
N ALA A 283 -2.60 10.19 -15.59
CA ALA A 283 -2.77 10.24 -14.15
C ALA A 283 -1.66 9.47 -13.40
N TRP A 284 -1.24 9.95 -12.24
CA TRP A 284 -0.36 9.23 -11.31
C TRP A 284 -1.16 8.70 -10.13
N LEU A 285 -0.85 7.47 -9.68
CA LEU A 285 -1.44 6.90 -8.48
C LEU A 285 -0.43 6.09 -7.66
N GLY A 286 -0.76 5.85 -6.39
CA GLY A 286 0.06 5.07 -5.48
C GLY A 286 1.45 5.69 -5.27
N ASP A 287 2.49 4.86 -5.16
CA ASP A 287 3.85 5.32 -4.89
C ASP A 287 4.44 6.23 -6.01
N ALA A 288 3.89 6.17 -7.22
CA ALA A 288 4.25 7.11 -8.28
C ALA A 288 3.79 8.54 -7.96
N ALA A 289 2.68 8.70 -7.24
CA ALA A 289 2.07 9.98 -6.89
C ALA A 289 2.44 10.46 -5.48
N HIS A 290 2.49 9.56 -4.49
CA HIS A 290 2.53 9.92 -3.07
C HIS A 290 3.29 8.92 -2.20
N ALA A 291 4.42 8.36 -2.68
CA ALA A 291 5.22 7.44 -1.89
C ALA A 291 5.44 7.94 -0.47
N MET A 292 5.19 7.06 0.49
CA MET A 292 5.24 7.35 1.92
C MET A 292 5.95 6.23 2.70
N THR A 293 6.52 6.58 3.86
CA THR A 293 7.10 5.57 4.75
C THR A 293 6.02 4.61 5.29
N PRO A 294 6.35 3.33 5.58
CA PRO A 294 5.36 2.31 5.93
C PRO A 294 4.77 2.45 7.35
N ASN A 295 5.12 3.49 8.10
CA ASN A 295 4.87 3.65 9.52
C ASN A 295 3.38 3.67 9.95
N LEU A 296 2.46 3.89 9.01
CA LEU A 296 1.01 3.84 9.25
C LEU A 296 0.34 2.69 8.47
N GLY A 297 1.08 1.89 7.72
CA GLY A 297 0.54 0.82 6.87
C GLY A 297 -0.39 1.32 5.75
N GLN A 298 -0.28 2.60 5.34
CA GLN A 298 -1.26 3.22 4.45
C GLN A 298 -0.86 3.30 2.98
N GLY A 299 0.41 3.11 2.60
CA GLY A 299 0.83 3.30 1.20
C GLY A 299 -0.01 2.47 0.20
N GLY A 300 -0.12 1.16 0.43
CA GLY A 300 -0.96 0.29 -0.39
C GLY A 300 -2.46 0.61 -0.27
N CYS A 301 -2.94 0.95 0.93
CA CYS A 301 -4.33 1.32 1.15
C CYS A 301 -4.71 2.59 0.37
N GLN A 302 -3.82 3.60 0.33
CA GLN A 302 -4.05 4.82 -0.43
C GLN A 302 -4.04 4.59 -1.95
N ALA A 303 -3.19 3.67 -2.44
CA ALA A 303 -3.21 3.29 -3.86
C ALA A 303 -4.54 2.59 -4.26
N VAL A 304 -5.14 1.81 -3.37
CA VAL A 304 -6.46 1.21 -3.58
C VAL A 304 -7.56 2.28 -3.56
N GLU A 305 -7.51 3.24 -2.62
CA GLU A 305 -8.44 4.38 -2.62
C GLU A 305 -8.31 5.21 -3.90
N ASP A 306 -7.08 5.48 -4.38
CA ASP A 306 -6.84 6.19 -5.65
C ASP A 306 -7.56 5.51 -6.80
N ALA A 307 -7.37 4.19 -6.91
CA ALA A 307 -7.96 3.40 -7.98
C ALA A 307 -9.50 3.41 -7.93
N ALA A 308 -10.08 3.36 -6.74
CA ALA A 308 -11.53 3.42 -6.57
C ALA A 308 -12.10 4.78 -6.95
N VAL A 309 -11.45 5.88 -6.52
CA VAL A 309 -11.85 7.25 -6.88
C VAL A 309 -11.72 7.49 -8.38
N LEU A 310 -10.60 7.03 -8.96
CA LEU A 310 -10.35 7.17 -10.39
C LEU A 310 -11.39 6.40 -11.21
N GLY A 311 -11.65 5.13 -10.87
CA GLY A 311 -12.67 4.31 -11.53
C GLY A 311 -14.06 4.93 -11.44
N HIS A 312 -14.43 5.45 -10.26
CA HIS A 312 -15.72 6.14 -10.06
C HIS A 312 -15.87 7.38 -10.93
N LEU A 313 -14.86 8.24 -10.99
CA LEU A 313 -14.90 9.47 -11.79
C LEU A 313 -14.88 9.22 -13.30
N LEU A 314 -14.33 8.09 -13.73
CA LEU A 314 -14.26 7.69 -15.14
C LEU A 314 -15.41 6.77 -15.55
N ALA A 315 -16.30 6.40 -14.62
CA ALA A 315 -17.50 5.63 -14.92
C ALA A 315 -18.44 6.44 -15.85
N GLY A 316 -18.75 5.89 -17.01
CA GLY A 316 -19.64 6.54 -17.98
C GLY A 316 -19.08 7.82 -18.65
N THR A 317 -17.84 8.22 -18.35
CA THR A 317 -17.20 9.44 -18.88
C THR A 317 -16.81 9.24 -20.35
N ASP A 318 -17.13 10.18 -21.22
CA ASP A 318 -16.67 10.18 -22.60
C ASP A 318 -15.17 10.52 -22.71
N ALA A 319 -14.53 10.14 -23.83
CA ALA A 319 -13.11 10.38 -24.02
C ALA A 319 -12.73 11.87 -23.92
N ALA A 320 -13.62 12.78 -24.36
CA ALA A 320 -13.39 14.23 -24.27
C ALA A 320 -13.31 14.74 -22.83
N ASP A 321 -14.02 14.10 -21.89
CA ASP A 321 -14.17 14.55 -20.52
C ASP A 321 -13.11 13.93 -19.57
N VAL A 322 -12.25 13.02 -20.07
CA VAL A 322 -11.19 12.38 -19.29
C VAL A 322 -10.32 13.40 -18.54
N PRO A 323 -9.82 14.50 -19.16
CA PRO A 323 -8.99 15.49 -18.42
C PRO A 323 -9.74 16.12 -17.23
N ALA A 324 -11.03 16.42 -17.38
CA ALA A 324 -11.84 16.98 -16.29
C ALA A 324 -12.02 15.97 -15.13
N ALA A 325 -12.27 14.70 -15.45
CA ALA A 325 -12.35 13.63 -14.46
C ALA A 325 -11.02 13.47 -13.70
N LEU A 326 -9.87 13.56 -14.40
CA LEU A 326 -8.56 13.50 -13.79
C LEU A 326 -8.23 14.72 -12.92
N ALA A 327 -8.72 15.91 -13.28
CA ALA A 327 -8.62 17.10 -12.42
C ALA A 327 -9.41 16.91 -11.12
N ALA A 328 -10.63 16.35 -11.20
CA ALA A 328 -11.44 16.01 -10.02
C ALA A 328 -10.74 14.92 -9.16
N TYR A 329 -10.12 13.92 -9.78
CA TYR A 329 -9.31 12.92 -9.09
C TYR A 329 -8.16 13.58 -8.29
N SER A 330 -7.39 14.46 -8.91
CA SER A 330 -6.33 15.21 -8.23
C SER A 330 -6.85 15.99 -7.03
N ALA A 331 -7.95 16.73 -7.22
CA ALA A 331 -8.57 17.51 -6.15
C ALA A 331 -9.01 16.64 -4.96
N ALA A 332 -9.53 15.44 -5.23
CA ALA A 332 -9.97 14.51 -4.19
C ALA A 332 -8.80 13.86 -3.44
N ARG A 333 -7.65 13.64 -4.09
CA ARG A 333 -6.59 12.79 -3.55
C ARG A 333 -5.35 13.50 -3.01
N CYS A 334 -4.91 14.62 -3.63
CA CYS A 334 -3.65 15.28 -3.28
C CYS A 334 -3.57 15.64 -1.79
N ALA A 335 -4.54 16.36 -1.25
CA ALA A 335 -4.51 16.81 0.15
C ALA A 335 -4.57 15.64 1.15
N ARG A 336 -5.42 14.61 0.87
CA ARG A 336 -5.56 13.44 1.73
C ARG A 336 -4.27 12.63 1.80
N THR A 337 -3.69 12.30 0.66
CA THR A 337 -2.48 11.47 0.61
C THR A 337 -1.27 12.20 1.19
N ASP A 338 -1.14 13.52 0.99
CA ASP A 338 -0.07 14.31 1.59
C ASP A 338 -0.21 14.38 3.12
N ALA A 339 -1.40 14.59 3.64
CA ALA A 339 -1.63 14.57 5.09
C ALA A 339 -1.21 13.23 5.71
N ILE A 340 -1.50 12.10 5.06
CA ILE A 340 -1.11 10.75 5.51
C ILE A 340 0.41 10.57 5.40
N ARG A 341 1.05 11.01 4.29
CA ARG A 341 2.49 10.97 4.09
C ARG A 341 3.23 11.71 5.20
N VAL A 342 2.79 12.94 5.52
CA VAL A 342 3.38 13.75 6.61
C VAL A 342 3.20 13.07 7.96
N ARG A 343 2.02 12.49 8.23
CA ARG A 343 1.76 11.75 9.48
C ARG A 343 2.62 10.49 9.56
N ALA A 344 2.79 9.74 8.46
CA ALA A 344 3.64 8.55 8.40
C ALA A 344 5.11 8.90 8.69
N ARG A 345 5.63 9.99 8.09
CA ARG A 345 6.98 10.48 8.36
C ARG A 345 7.16 10.88 9.83
N ARG A 346 6.18 11.58 10.43
CA ARG A 346 6.22 11.95 11.87
C ARG A 346 6.22 10.73 12.77
N ALA A 347 5.34 9.76 12.49
CA ALA A 347 5.29 8.50 13.25
C ALA A 347 6.63 7.74 13.17
N GLY A 348 7.24 7.69 11.98
CA GLY A 348 8.57 7.10 11.81
C GLY A 348 9.64 7.77 12.65
N ARG A 349 9.72 9.10 12.64
CA ARG A 349 10.69 9.86 13.46
C ARG A 349 10.55 9.57 14.96
N VAL A 350 9.31 9.43 15.44
CA VAL A 350 9.05 9.08 16.86
C VAL A 350 9.47 7.65 17.15
N ALA A 351 9.14 6.72 16.26
CA ALA A 351 9.50 5.30 16.43
C ALA A 351 11.02 5.06 16.31
N ALA A 352 11.71 5.84 15.49
CA ALA A 352 13.15 5.78 15.24
C ALA A 352 14.02 6.43 16.34
N LEU A 353 13.44 6.98 17.41
CA LEU A 353 14.20 7.54 18.53
C LEU A 353 15.13 6.50 19.12
N SER A 354 16.42 6.86 19.31
CA SER A 354 17.47 5.95 19.81
C SER A 354 18.12 6.40 21.13
N HIS A 355 18.08 7.72 21.45
CA HIS A 355 18.63 8.24 22.70
C HIS A 355 17.81 7.73 23.91
N PRO A 356 18.44 7.20 24.98
CA PRO A 356 17.75 6.53 26.10
C PRO A 356 16.64 7.37 26.74
N LEU A 357 16.91 8.64 27.03
CA LEU A 357 15.93 9.55 27.63
C LEU A 357 14.76 9.85 26.68
N ALA A 358 15.03 10.06 25.39
CA ALA A 358 13.98 10.28 24.41
C ALA A 358 13.07 9.06 24.24
N VAL A 359 13.64 7.85 24.27
CA VAL A 359 12.90 6.59 24.26
C VAL A 359 12.05 6.44 25.53
N ALA A 360 12.59 6.76 26.71
CA ALA A 360 11.82 6.70 27.96
C ALA A 360 10.62 7.68 27.94
N VAL A 361 10.83 8.91 27.45
CA VAL A 361 9.75 9.90 27.29
C VAL A 361 8.72 9.44 26.27
N ARG A 362 9.15 8.92 25.11
CA ARG A 362 8.28 8.33 24.11
C ARG A 362 7.40 7.22 24.69
N ASP A 363 8.03 6.27 25.39
CA ASP A 363 7.33 5.11 25.93
C ASP A 363 6.32 5.54 27.02
N LEU A 364 6.69 6.52 27.84
CA LEU A 364 5.77 7.10 28.84
C LEU A 364 4.58 7.79 28.14
N ALA A 365 4.84 8.60 27.11
CA ALA A 365 3.78 9.31 26.35
C ALA A 365 2.81 8.32 25.68
N VAL A 366 3.34 7.24 25.06
CA VAL A 366 2.48 6.20 24.46
C VAL A 366 1.63 5.51 25.52
N ARG A 367 2.21 5.14 26.65
CA ARG A 367 1.48 4.49 27.76
C ARG A 367 0.43 5.40 28.42
N ALA A 368 0.72 6.70 28.52
CA ALA A 368 -0.19 7.69 29.07
C ALA A 368 -1.32 8.09 28.11
N THR A 369 -1.22 7.71 26.83
CA THR A 369 -2.24 8.02 25.84
C THR A 369 -3.51 7.20 26.12
N PRO A 370 -4.66 7.83 26.43
CA PRO A 370 -5.90 7.11 26.66
C PRO A 370 -6.32 6.29 25.43
N ALA A 371 -6.85 5.08 25.63
CA ALA A 371 -7.29 4.20 24.55
C ALA A 371 -8.26 4.90 23.57
N ARG A 372 -9.16 5.76 24.09
CA ARG A 372 -10.08 6.54 23.25
C ARG A 372 -9.36 7.53 22.32
N ALA A 373 -8.24 8.11 22.75
CA ALA A 373 -7.45 9.02 21.91
C ALA A 373 -6.66 8.23 20.86
N ALA A 374 -6.05 7.09 21.23
CA ALA A 374 -5.40 6.18 20.31
C ALA A 374 -6.37 5.65 19.24
N ASN A 375 -7.55 5.18 19.64
CA ASN A 375 -8.58 4.71 18.71
C ASN A 375 -9.07 5.84 17.77
N ARG A 376 -9.23 7.08 18.25
CA ARG A 376 -9.56 8.23 17.38
C ARG A 376 -8.48 8.49 16.35
N ALA A 377 -7.21 8.41 16.74
CA ALA A 377 -6.09 8.64 15.83
C ALA A 377 -6.03 7.57 14.71
N VAL A 378 -6.31 6.31 15.05
CA VAL A 378 -6.43 5.20 14.08
C VAL A 378 -7.68 5.40 13.21
N ALA A 379 -8.81 5.69 13.82
CA ALA A 379 -10.06 5.92 13.11
C ALA A 379 -9.95 7.04 12.07
N ALA A 380 -9.27 8.13 12.39
CA ALA A 380 -9.07 9.25 11.47
C ALA A 380 -8.25 8.89 10.20
N LEU A 381 -7.51 7.78 10.21
CA LEU A 381 -6.88 7.24 9.00
C LEU A 381 -7.90 6.50 8.13
N PHE A 382 -8.83 5.80 8.76
CA PHE A 382 -9.77 4.92 8.08
C PHE A 382 -11.05 5.65 7.63
N ASP A 383 -11.56 6.63 8.40
CA ASP A 383 -12.82 7.34 8.11
C ASP A 383 -12.77 8.25 6.87
N GLY A 384 -11.61 8.70 6.46
CA GLY A 384 -11.49 9.73 5.43
C GLY A 384 -11.65 9.25 3.97
N PHE A 385 -12.02 7.99 3.71
CA PHE A 385 -12.31 7.52 2.35
C PHE A 385 -13.78 7.75 2.02
N THR A 386 -14.03 8.55 0.98
CA THR A 386 -15.35 8.77 0.37
C THR A 386 -15.19 8.91 -1.13
N LEU A 387 -16.17 8.45 -1.90
CA LEU A 387 -16.24 8.73 -3.33
C LEU A 387 -16.77 10.15 -3.57
N PRO A 388 -16.23 10.91 -4.54
CA PRO A 388 -16.75 12.22 -4.92
C PRO A 388 -18.23 12.14 -5.33
N GLY A 389 -19.07 13.09 -4.85
CA GLY A 389 -20.48 13.17 -5.24
C GLY A 389 -21.46 12.31 -4.42
N GLY A 390 -21.00 11.61 -3.36
CA GLY A 390 -21.86 10.76 -2.52
C GLY A 390 -22.09 9.36 -3.09
N MET A 391 -22.60 8.43 -2.27
CA MET A 391 -22.67 6.99 -2.54
C MET A 391 -23.14 6.65 -3.95
N ALA A 392 -22.21 6.16 -4.80
CA ALA A 392 -22.57 5.43 -5.99
C ALA A 392 -22.97 4.00 -5.58
N THR A 393 -24.21 3.63 -5.77
CA THR A 393 -24.63 2.23 -5.75
C THR A 393 -24.01 1.53 -6.94
N VAL A 394 -23.22 0.49 -6.69
CA VAL A 394 -22.70 -0.37 -7.76
C VAL A 394 -23.90 -1.02 -8.47
N PRO A 395 -24.01 -0.93 -9.81
CA PRO A 395 -25.06 -1.65 -10.52
C PRO A 395 -24.91 -3.16 -10.32
N GLY A 396 -25.90 -3.80 -9.66
CA GLY A 396 -25.95 -5.25 -9.46
C GLY A 396 -25.54 -5.75 -8.07
N GLY A 397 -25.16 -4.90 -7.14
CA GLY A 397 -24.89 -5.26 -5.75
C GLY A 397 -26.19 -5.25 -4.92
N VAL A 398 -26.47 -6.36 -4.25
CA VAL A 398 -27.53 -6.43 -3.23
C VAL A 398 -27.22 -5.38 -2.16
N ALA A 399 -28.13 -4.42 -1.94
CA ALA A 399 -28.02 -3.41 -0.91
C ALA A 399 -28.04 -4.12 0.47
N THR A 400 -26.86 -4.36 1.03
CA THR A 400 -26.74 -4.66 2.46
C THR A 400 -26.74 -3.32 3.21
N ARG A 401 -27.85 -3.05 3.88
CA ARG A 401 -27.92 -1.99 4.90
C ARG A 401 -26.93 -2.34 6.01
N TRP A 402 -26.02 -1.47 6.26
CA TRP A 402 -25.16 -1.46 7.45
C TRP A 402 -25.85 -0.70 8.59
#